data_6110c71b6eaf177eca086eba86458ae5
#
_entry.id   6110c71b6eaf177eca086eba86458ae5
#
_cell.length_a   1.000
_cell.length_b   1.000
_cell.length_c   1.000
_cell.angle_alpha   90.00
_cell.angle_beta   90.00
_cell.angle_gamma   90.00
#
_symmetry.space_group_name_H-M   'P 1'
#
loop_
_entity.id
_entity.type
_entity.pdbx_description
1 polymer ?
#
loop_
_entity_poly.entity_id
_entity_poly.type
_entity_poly.pdbx_seq_one_letter_code
_entity_poly.pdbx_strand_id
1 'polypeptide(L)'
;MTSPPSPRSARPPALVVWRLLALCYDAWPVLALWMLISAAFTLGFTLAGHPARENIAPFSGWQWLLWLCCWIAAGVYATVSWRRGGQTLGMRPWRLSLVDPQASWRALWIRYTVGTLSLGLAGAGFWWAWLDRDRLAWHDRASGTRLQRTPKR
;
A
#
# COMPACT_ATOMS: atom_id res chain seq x y z
N MET A 1 -48.62 4.74 18.42
CA MET A 1 -47.60 3.86 17.76
C MET A 1 -46.29 4.62 17.68
N THR A 2 -45.38 4.41 18.62
CA THR A 2 -44.06 5.03 18.66
C THR A 2 -43.14 4.16 17.83
N SER A 3 -42.62 4.72 16.73
CA SER A 3 -41.60 4.04 15.89
C SER A 3 -40.40 3.65 16.75
N PRO A 4 -39.83 2.42 16.58
CA PRO A 4 -38.64 2.03 17.31
C PRO A 4 -37.48 2.96 16.95
N PRO A 5 -36.60 3.32 17.91
CA PRO A 5 -35.47 4.18 17.65
C PRO A 5 -34.55 3.51 16.61
N SER A 6 -34.23 4.25 15.56
CA SER A 6 -33.30 3.78 14.53
C SER A 6 -31.98 3.30 15.17
N PRO A 7 -31.41 2.14 14.79
CA PRO A 7 -30.16 1.67 15.35
C PRO A 7 -29.10 2.75 15.09
N ARG A 8 -28.54 3.31 16.17
CA ARG A 8 -27.40 4.24 16.10
C ARG A 8 -26.33 3.55 15.26
N SER A 9 -26.04 4.08 14.10
CA SER A 9 -24.99 3.56 13.23
C SER A 9 -23.67 3.55 14.01
N ALA A 10 -23.26 2.35 14.43
CA ALA A 10 -22.00 2.19 15.14
C ALA A 10 -20.87 2.72 14.26
N ARG A 11 -20.01 3.57 14.82
CA ARG A 11 -18.87 4.12 14.10
C ARG A 11 -18.01 2.97 13.55
N PRO A 12 -17.62 3.03 12.26
CA PRO A 12 -16.78 1.98 11.69
C PRO A 12 -15.44 1.87 12.44
N PRO A 13 -14.88 0.68 12.60
CA PRO A 13 -13.58 0.50 13.26
C PRO A 13 -12.46 1.16 12.44
N ALA A 14 -11.46 1.77 13.09
CA ALA A 14 -10.34 2.46 12.42
C ALA A 14 -9.40 1.51 11.66
N LEU A 15 -9.43 0.21 11.96
CA LEU A 15 -8.65 -0.87 11.33
C LEU A 15 -7.13 -0.64 11.27
N VAL A 16 -6.56 0.31 12.05
CA VAL A 16 -5.14 0.70 11.97
C VAL A 16 -4.22 -0.49 12.18
N VAL A 17 -4.41 -1.25 13.25
CA VAL A 17 -3.59 -2.43 13.56
C VAL A 17 -3.61 -3.44 12.42
N TRP A 18 -4.80 -3.74 11.89
CA TRP A 18 -4.96 -4.70 10.79
C TRP A 18 -4.32 -4.22 9.49
N ARG A 19 -4.31 -2.90 9.24
CA ARG A 19 -3.61 -2.28 8.10
C ARG A 19 -2.10 -2.43 8.23
N LEU A 20 -1.54 -2.19 9.42
CA LEU A 20 -0.11 -2.35 9.68
C LEU A 20 0.33 -3.81 9.56
N LEU A 21 -0.45 -4.74 10.11
CA LEU A 21 -0.19 -6.17 9.96
C LEU A 21 -0.24 -6.60 8.48
N ALA A 22 -1.20 -6.09 7.71
CA ALA A 22 -1.26 -6.35 6.27
C ALA A 22 -0.03 -5.82 5.54
N LEU A 23 0.46 -4.62 5.88
CA LEU A 23 1.69 -4.06 5.33
C LEU A 23 2.93 -4.90 5.66
N CYS A 24 3.03 -5.41 6.88
CA CYS A 24 4.12 -6.32 7.26
C CYS A 24 4.13 -7.59 6.39
N TYR A 25 2.97 -8.14 6.09
CA TYR A 25 2.85 -9.30 5.20
C TYR A 25 3.13 -8.95 3.74
N ASP A 26 2.68 -7.78 3.28
CA ASP A 26 2.95 -7.30 1.91
C ASP A 26 4.42 -6.94 1.69
N ALA A 27 5.20 -6.73 2.76
CA ALA A 27 6.64 -6.51 2.66
C ALA A 27 7.36 -7.68 1.97
N TRP A 28 6.94 -8.92 2.19
CA TRP A 28 7.59 -10.10 1.59
C TRP A 28 7.53 -10.13 0.06
N PRO A 29 6.36 -10.05 -0.59
CA PRO A 29 6.29 -10.01 -2.05
C PRO A 29 6.94 -8.76 -2.63
N VAL A 30 6.87 -7.62 -1.93
CA VAL A 30 7.53 -6.38 -2.37
C VAL A 30 9.05 -6.52 -2.30
N LEU A 31 9.60 -7.09 -1.24
CA LEU A 31 11.04 -7.36 -1.12
C LEU A 31 11.51 -8.32 -2.21
N ALA A 32 10.76 -9.38 -2.50
CA ALA A 32 11.09 -10.29 -3.60
C ALA A 32 11.14 -9.55 -4.95
N LEU A 33 10.18 -8.68 -5.25
CA LEU A 33 10.19 -7.84 -6.45
C LEU A 33 11.41 -6.91 -6.48
N TRP A 34 11.73 -6.27 -5.36
CA TRP A 34 12.88 -5.38 -5.26
C TRP A 34 14.21 -6.13 -5.45
N MET A 35 14.33 -7.34 -4.92
CA MET A 35 15.51 -8.20 -5.16
C MET A 35 15.68 -8.53 -6.65
N LEU A 36 14.59 -8.90 -7.34
CA LEU A 36 14.63 -9.18 -8.77
C LEU A 36 15.03 -7.95 -9.59
N ILE A 37 14.46 -6.79 -9.29
CA ILE A 37 14.78 -5.52 -9.95
C ILE A 37 16.24 -5.16 -9.68
N SER A 38 16.71 -5.25 -8.43
CA SER A 38 18.10 -4.95 -8.06
C SER A 38 19.07 -5.88 -8.78
N ALA A 39 18.78 -7.17 -8.88
CA ALA A 39 19.58 -8.12 -9.62
C ALA A 39 19.66 -7.76 -11.13
N ALA A 40 18.52 -7.40 -11.73
CA ALA A 40 18.48 -6.95 -13.13
C ALA A 40 19.29 -5.66 -13.35
N PHE A 41 19.21 -4.71 -12.42
CA PHE A 41 20.01 -3.48 -12.46
C PHE A 41 21.51 -3.75 -12.33
N THR A 42 21.90 -4.62 -11.39
CA THR A 42 23.30 -5.02 -11.23
C THR A 42 23.84 -5.69 -12.49
N LEU A 43 23.06 -6.60 -13.07
CA LEU A 43 23.43 -7.25 -14.32
C LEU A 43 23.58 -6.22 -15.45
N GLY A 44 22.62 -5.32 -15.63
CA GLY A 44 22.67 -4.25 -16.64
C GLY A 44 23.88 -3.34 -16.45
N PHE A 45 24.20 -2.97 -15.21
CA PHE A 45 25.35 -2.15 -14.87
C PHE A 45 26.66 -2.84 -15.23
N THR A 46 26.79 -4.14 -14.95
CA THR A 46 27.96 -4.95 -15.32
C THR A 46 28.09 -5.08 -16.83
N LEU A 47 27.01 -5.33 -17.56
CA LEU A 47 26.99 -5.41 -19.01
C LEU A 47 27.32 -4.07 -19.69
N ALA A 48 27.09 -2.96 -19.02
CA ALA A 48 27.46 -1.62 -19.47
C ALA A 48 28.97 -1.32 -19.30
N GLY A 49 29.77 -2.31 -18.89
CA GLY A 49 31.24 -2.22 -18.81
C GLY A 49 31.79 -1.86 -17.44
N HIS A 50 30.94 -1.81 -16.41
CA HIS A 50 31.39 -1.60 -15.03
C HIS A 50 31.85 -2.92 -14.40
N PRO A 51 32.98 -2.95 -13.65
CA PRO A 51 33.41 -4.17 -12.97
C PRO A 51 32.36 -4.71 -12.01
N ALA A 52 32.22 -6.04 -11.98
CA ALA A 52 31.21 -6.71 -11.10
C ALA A 52 31.39 -6.42 -9.58
N ARG A 53 32.56 -5.92 -9.19
CA ARG A 53 32.86 -5.51 -7.80
C ARG A 53 32.57 -4.03 -7.52
N GLU A 54 32.26 -3.26 -8.56
CA GLU A 54 31.90 -1.85 -8.39
C GLU A 54 30.44 -1.73 -7.96
N ASN A 55 30.21 -1.08 -6.83
CA ASN A 55 28.87 -0.80 -6.37
C ASN A 55 28.32 0.45 -7.05
N ILE A 56 27.03 0.48 -7.30
CA ILE A 56 26.32 1.68 -7.75
C ILE A 56 26.56 2.78 -6.70
N ALA A 57 27.17 3.88 -7.13
CA ALA A 57 27.51 4.98 -6.24
C ALA A 57 26.26 5.53 -5.54
N PRO A 58 26.31 5.78 -4.21
CA PRO A 58 25.21 6.39 -3.47
C PRO A 58 24.80 7.73 -4.10
N PHE A 59 23.48 7.96 -4.18
CA PHE A 59 22.87 9.16 -4.77
C PHE A 59 23.19 9.41 -6.26
N SER A 60 23.76 8.41 -6.97
CA SER A 60 23.93 8.48 -8.42
C SER A 60 22.60 8.43 -9.15
N GLY A 61 22.59 8.83 -10.45
CA GLY A 61 21.41 8.70 -11.31
C GLY A 61 20.90 7.25 -11.40
N TRP A 62 21.80 6.26 -11.42
CA TRP A 62 21.49 4.84 -11.40
C TRP A 62 20.76 4.42 -10.12
N GLN A 63 21.20 4.93 -8.97
CA GLN A 63 20.57 4.64 -7.68
C GLN A 63 19.14 5.23 -7.61
N TRP A 64 18.97 6.46 -8.07
CA TRP A 64 17.63 7.08 -8.13
C TRP A 64 16.70 6.34 -9.09
N LEU A 65 17.21 5.93 -10.25
CA LEU A 65 16.43 5.14 -11.20
C LEU A 65 16.02 3.78 -10.60
N LEU A 66 16.92 3.10 -9.92
CA LEU A 66 16.63 1.84 -9.22
C LEU A 66 15.51 2.04 -8.17
N TRP A 67 15.61 3.06 -7.34
CA TRP A 67 14.60 3.34 -6.32
C TRP A 67 13.23 3.67 -6.95
N LEU A 68 13.23 4.43 -8.03
CA LEU A 68 12.01 4.75 -8.77
C LEU A 68 11.37 3.47 -9.35
N CYS A 69 12.17 2.59 -9.96
CA CYS A 69 11.67 1.31 -10.48
C CYS A 69 11.11 0.42 -9.37
N CYS A 70 11.78 0.32 -8.23
CA CYS A 70 11.32 -0.41 -7.06
C CYS A 70 9.99 0.16 -6.52
N TRP A 71 9.87 1.49 -6.44
CA TRP A 71 8.66 2.15 -5.99
C TRP A 71 7.49 1.93 -6.96
N ILE A 72 7.72 2.07 -8.27
CA ILE A 72 6.72 1.80 -9.30
C ILE A 72 6.27 0.34 -9.25
N ALA A 73 7.18 -0.62 -9.14
CA ALA A 73 6.85 -2.03 -9.08
C ALA A 73 5.97 -2.38 -7.88
N ALA A 74 6.27 -1.84 -6.70
CA ALA A 74 5.43 -1.98 -5.52
C ALA A 74 4.04 -1.34 -5.72
N GLY A 75 3.98 -0.19 -6.39
CA GLY A 75 2.73 0.48 -6.77
C GLY A 75 1.88 -0.33 -7.74
N VAL A 76 2.51 -0.91 -8.76
CA VAL A 76 1.84 -1.81 -9.71
C VAL A 76 1.30 -3.04 -8.98
N TYR A 77 2.13 -3.69 -8.14
CA TYR A 77 1.69 -4.82 -7.32
C TYR A 77 0.45 -4.48 -6.49
N ALA A 78 0.49 -3.37 -5.75
CA ALA A 78 -0.61 -2.96 -4.89
C ALA A 78 -1.88 -2.61 -5.69
N THR A 79 -1.75 -1.74 -6.70
CA THR A 79 -2.89 -1.25 -7.49
C THR A 79 -3.56 -2.36 -8.31
N VAL A 80 -2.77 -3.25 -8.92
CA VAL A 80 -3.30 -4.42 -9.65
C VAL A 80 -4.01 -5.39 -8.70
N SER A 81 -3.43 -5.65 -7.52
CA SER A 81 -4.03 -6.52 -6.50
C SER A 81 -5.36 -5.97 -6.01
N TRP A 82 -5.43 -4.66 -5.72
CA TRP A 82 -6.69 -4.00 -5.34
C TRP A 82 -7.72 -4.02 -6.46
N ARG A 83 -7.30 -3.78 -7.71
CA ARG A 83 -8.21 -3.74 -8.87
C ARG A 83 -8.79 -5.10 -9.19
N ARG A 84 -7.98 -6.17 -9.12
CA ARG A 84 -8.39 -7.53 -9.51
C ARG A 84 -9.13 -8.28 -8.41
N GLY A 85 -8.69 -8.11 -7.17
CA GLY A 85 -9.19 -8.91 -6.03
C GLY A 85 -9.68 -8.09 -4.85
N GLY A 86 -9.67 -6.75 -4.92
CA GLY A 86 -10.04 -5.88 -3.80
C GLY A 86 -9.05 -5.91 -2.64
N GLN A 87 -8.00 -6.74 -2.70
CA GLN A 87 -7.08 -6.98 -1.60
C GLN A 87 -5.70 -7.41 -2.09
N THR A 88 -4.65 -7.04 -1.35
CA THR A 88 -3.29 -7.54 -1.55
C THR A 88 -3.10 -8.90 -0.87
N LEU A 89 -1.95 -9.54 -1.12
CA LEU A 89 -1.62 -10.81 -0.44
C LEU A 89 -1.59 -10.63 1.09
N GLY A 90 -1.01 -9.53 1.58
CA GLY A 90 -0.93 -9.23 2.99
C GLY A 90 -2.28 -8.91 3.65
N MET A 91 -3.26 -8.46 2.88
CA MET A 91 -4.61 -8.17 3.38
C MET A 91 -5.46 -9.43 3.60
N ARG A 92 -5.17 -10.53 2.89
CA ARG A 92 -5.96 -11.78 2.92
C ARG A 92 -6.06 -12.41 4.31
N PRO A 93 -4.98 -12.62 5.07
CA PRO A 93 -5.06 -13.22 6.40
C PRO A 93 -5.94 -12.43 7.37
N TRP A 94 -5.97 -11.11 7.20
CA TRP A 94 -6.70 -10.19 8.06
C TRP A 94 -8.11 -9.89 7.58
N ARG A 95 -8.53 -10.49 6.43
CA ARG A 95 -9.86 -10.30 5.81
C ARG A 95 -10.16 -8.83 5.50
N LEU A 96 -9.12 -8.09 5.16
CA LEU A 96 -9.25 -6.71 4.69
C LEU A 96 -9.52 -6.71 3.19
N SER A 97 -10.45 -5.87 2.76
CA SER A 97 -10.73 -5.64 1.34
C SER A 97 -11.16 -4.19 1.11
N LEU A 98 -10.96 -3.72 -0.11
CA LEU A 98 -11.56 -2.48 -0.57
C LEU A 98 -13.08 -2.65 -0.68
N VAL A 99 -13.82 -1.65 -0.23
CA VAL A 99 -15.29 -1.61 -0.35
C VAL A 99 -15.68 -1.53 -1.83
N ASP A 100 -14.94 -0.73 -2.60
CA ASP A 100 -15.13 -0.58 -4.04
C ASP A 100 -13.92 -1.12 -4.83
N PRO A 101 -13.96 -2.37 -5.30
CA PRO A 101 -12.90 -2.94 -6.14
C PRO A 101 -12.89 -2.35 -7.56
N GLN A 102 -13.94 -1.62 -7.97
CA GLN A 102 -14.03 -0.94 -9.26
C GLN A 102 -13.46 0.48 -9.24
N ALA A 103 -12.85 0.90 -8.13
CA ALA A 103 -12.19 2.20 -8.03
C ALA A 103 -11.25 2.45 -9.22
N SER A 104 -11.22 3.67 -9.72
CA SER A 104 -10.40 4.03 -10.88
C SER A 104 -8.90 3.80 -10.62
N TRP A 105 -8.12 3.50 -11.65
CA TRP A 105 -6.66 3.39 -11.55
C TRP A 105 -6.03 4.61 -10.90
N ARG A 106 -6.54 5.81 -11.24
CA ARG A 106 -6.10 7.07 -10.64
C ARG A 106 -6.31 7.08 -9.12
N ALA A 107 -7.48 6.67 -8.65
CA ALA A 107 -7.76 6.60 -7.20
C ALA A 107 -6.83 5.61 -6.49
N LEU A 108 -6.58 4.45 -7.09
CA LEU A 108 -5.68 3.44 -6.52
C LEU A 108 -4.23 3.92 -6.47
N TRP A 109 -3.74 4.62 -7.50
CA TRP A 109 -2.41 5.23 -7.49
C TRP A 109 -2.31 6.36 -6.46
N ILE A 110 -3.32 7.23 -6.33
CA ILE A 110 -3.38 8.25 -5.28
C ILE A 110 -3.32 7.58 -3.91
N ARG A 111 -4.08 6.50 -3.70
CA ARG A 111 -4.05 5.70 -2.48
C ARG A 111 -2.64 5.21 -2.17
N TYR A 112 -1.96 4.61 -3.15
CA TYR A 112 -0.60 4.09 -3.00
C TYR A 112 0.38 5.21 -2.64
N THR A 113 0.39 6.29 -3.42
CA THR A 113 1.31 7.42 -3.23
C THR A 113 1.13 8.09 -1.87
N VAL A 114 -0.12 8.42 -1.49
CA VAL A 114 -0.40 9.02 -0.17
C VAL A 114 -0.08 8.03 0.96
N GLY A 115 -0.31 6.73 0.76
CA GLY A 115 0.08 5.69 1.69
C GLY A 115 1.60 5.64 1.89
N THR A 116 2.38 5.69 0.80
CA THR A 116 3.85 5.72 0.84
C THR A 116 4.37 6.97 1.55
N LEU A 117 3.83 8.15 1.23
CA LEU A 117 4.17 9.40 1.93
C LEU A 117 3.86 9.32 3.42
N SER A 118 2.71 8.75 3.77
CA SER A 118 2.33 8.54 5.17
C SER A 118 3.31 7.63 5.91
N LEU A 119 3.80 6.55 5.27
CA LEU A 119 4.82 5.69 5.85
C LEU A 119 6.15 6.43 6.05
N GLY A 120 6.55 7.26 5.09
CA GLY A 120 7.73 8.14 5.22
C GLY A 120 7.63 9.13 6.39
N LEU A 121 6.41 9.49 6.79
CA LEU A 121 6.10 10.33 7.96
C LEU A 121 5.77 9.46 9.20
N ALA A 122 6.50 8.38 9.42
CA ALA A 122 6.31 7.46 10.54
C ALA A 122 4.86 6.91 10.66
N GLY A 123 4.16 6.78 9.54
CA GLY A 123 2.80 6.27 9.51
C GLY A 123 1.71 7.26 9.97
N ALA A 124 2.03 8.54 10.06
CA ALA A 124 1.11 9.56 10.57
C ALA A 124 -0.30 9.49 9.96
N GLY A 125 -0.41 9.27 8.64
CA GLY A 125 -1.71 9.14 7.97
C GLY A 125 -2.48 7.87 8.33
N PHE A 126 -1.81 6.80 8.80
CA PHE A 126 -2.49 5.61 9.34
C PHE A 126 -3.02 5.89 10.75
N TRP A 127 -2.20 6.51 11.60
CA TRP A 127 -2.58 6.89 12.97
C TRP A 127 -3.73 7.90 12.97
N TRP A 128 -3.77 8.79 11.96
CA TRP A 128 -4.86 9.75 11.78
C TRP A 128 -6.25 9.11 11.81
N ALA A 129 -6.41 7.87 11.34
CA ALA A 129 -7.68 7.17 11.37
C ALA A 129 -8.25 6.94 12.78
N TRP A 130 -7.44 7.06 13.85
CA TRP A 130 -7.95 7.03 15.22
C TRP A 130 -8.57 8.35 15.66
N LEU A 131 -8.06 9.46 15.13
CA LEU A 131 -8.53 10.82 15.46
C LEU A 131 -9.69 11.26 14.55
N ASP A 132 -9.74 10.72 13.35
CA ASP A 132 -10.72 11.09 12.34
C ASP A 132 -12.14 10.64 12.72
N ARG A 133 -13.14 11.51 12.48
CA ARG A 133 -14.55 11.22 12.77
C ARG A 133 -15.08 10.04 11.96
N ASP A 134 -14.64 9.90 10.70
CA ASP A 134 -15.03 8.84 9.77
C ASP A 134 -14.13 7.61 9.83
N ARG A 135 -13.12 7.63 10.71
CA ARG A 135 -12.13 6.57 10.87
C ARG A 135 -11.34 6.27 9.59
N LEU A 136 -11.14 7.28 8.74
CA LEU A 136 -10.42 7.19 7.47
C LEU A 136 -8.95 7.59 7.66
N ALA A 137 -8.05 6.81 7.05
CA ALA A 137 -6.65 7.18 6.91
C ALA A 137 -6.49 8.23 5.79
N TRP A 138 -5.36 8.93 5.74
CA TRP A 138 -5.12 9.95 4.72
C TRP A 138 -5.28 9.41 3.30
N HIS A 139 -4.74 8.23 3.02
CA HIS A 139 -4.85 7.59 1.72
C HIS A 139 -6.27 7.15 1.36
N ASP A 140 -7.11 6.80 2.36
CA ASP A 140 -8.53 6.50 2.13
C ASP A 140 -9.26 7.78 1.70
N ARG A 141 -9.00 8.88 2.40
CA ARG A 141 -9.65 10.18 2.16
C ARG A 141 -9.21 10.78 0.82
N ALA A 142 -7.91 10.75 0.51
CA ALA A 142 -7.36 11.28 -0.72
C ALA A 142 -7.82 10.52 -1.98
N SER A 143 -8.00 9.21 -1.86
CA SER A 143 -8.43 8.35 -2.98
C SER A 143 -9.94 8.16 -3.09
N GLY A 144 -10.71 8.59 -2.07
CA GLY A 144 -12.14 8.31 -2.00
C GLY A 144 -12.49 6.82 -1.80
N THR A 145 -11.52 5.99 -1.40
CA THR A 145 -11.71 4.55 -1.21
C THR A 145 -11.73 4.19 0.27
N ARG A 146 -12.39 3.10 0.62
CA ARG A 146 -12.48 2.61 2.01
C ARG A 146 -12.05 1.16 2.11
N LEU A 147 -11.45 0.81 3.25
CA LEU A 147 -11.22 -0.58 3.63
C LEU A 147 -12.35 -1.06 4.55
N GLN A 148 -12.73 -2.31 4.35
CA GLN A 148 -13.62 -3.05 5.23
C GLN A 148 -12.95 -4.33 5.71
N ARG A 149 -13.40 -4.83 6.85
CA ARG A 149 -13.01 -6.12 7.37
C ARG A 149 -14.22 -7.03 7.42
N THR A 150 -14.14 -8.18 6.77
CA THR A 150 -15.22 -9.17 6.81
C THR A 150 -15.22 -9.89 8.16
N PRO A 151 -16.36 -10.03 8.87
CA PRO A 151 -16.44 -10.79 10.11
C PRO A 151 -16.06 -12.27 9.90
N LYS A 152 -15.66 -12.92 10.99
CA LYS A 152 -15.48 -14.38 10.99
C LYS A 152 -16.87 -15.03 10.94
N ARG A 153 -17.14 -15.85 9.93
CA ARG A 153 -18.28 -16.77 9.98
C ARG A 153 -18.02 -17.84 11.00
#